data_80a4d2c969181e9acd9798e8d4421e44
#
_entry.id   80a4d2c969181e9acd9798e8d4421e44
#
_cell.length_a   1.000
_cell.length_b   1.000
_cell.length_c   1.000
_cell.angle_alpha   90.00
_cell.angle_beta   90.00
_cell.angle_gamma   90.00
#
_symmetry.space_group_name_H-M   'P 1'
#
loop_
_entity.id
_entity.type
_entity.pdbx_description
1 polymer ?
#
loop_
_entity_poly.entity_id
_entity_poly.type
_entity_poly.pdbx_seq_one_letter_code
_entity_poly.pdbx_strand_id
1 'polypeptide(L)'
;MTNKGLNLQDVFLNQARKDRLPLTIFLTNGFQFKGIIRGFDQFIVILETDGKQQLVYKHAISTIVPVRPISILDAMEQRENAD
;
A
#
# COMPACT_ATOMS: atom_id res chain seq x y z
N MET A 1 5.52 -7.31 -23.31
CA MET A 1 4.77 -7.75 -22.90
C MET A 1 3.98 -6.95 -22.27
N THR A 2 3.21 -7.17 -22.15
CA THR A 2 2.45 -6.32 -21.72
C THR A 2 2.60 -6.04 -20.37
N ASN A 3 2.22 -5.05 -19.95
CA ASN A 3 2.23 -4.72 -18.62
C ASN A 3 0.99 -4.94 -17.97
N LYS A 4 0.25 -5.90 -18.45
CA LYS A 4 -1.02 -6.10 -17.88
C LYS A 4 -0.93 -6.38 -16.45
N GLY A 5 0.14 -6.81 -15.94
CA GLY A 5 0.26 -7.01 -14.53
C GLY A 5 0.68 -5.80 -13.78
N LEU A 6 1.03 -4.73 -14.46
CA LEU A 6 1.52 -3.55 -13.79
C LEU A 6 0.36 -2.71 -13.35
N ASN A 7 0.22 -2.56 -12.04
CA ASN A 7 -0.87 -1.84 -11.44
C ASN A 7 -0.24 -0.84 -10.49
N LEU A 8 -0.42 0.44 -10.74
CA LEU A 8 0.21 1.46 -9.90
C LEU A 8 -0.18 1.34 -8.45
N GLN A 9 -1.42 0.95 -8.18
CA GLN A 9 -1.84 0.75 -6.82
C GLN A 9 -1.00 -0.32 -6.15
N ASP A 10 -0.78 -1.44 -6.83
CA ASP A 10 0.00 -2.53 -6.26
C ASP A 10 1.46 -2.15 -6.13
N VAL A 11 2.00 -1.39 -7.08
CA VAL A 11 3.38 -0.92 -7.01
C VAL A 11 3.56 -0.07 -5.76
N PHE A 12 2.62 0.85 -5.53
CA PHE A 12 2.67 1.74 -4.39
C PHE A 12 2.57 0.95 -3.08
N LEU A 13 1.59 0.06 -3.00
CA LEU A 13 1.37 -0.71 -1.77
C LEU A 13 2.53 -1.64 -1.49
N ASN A 14 3.07 -2.26 -2.52
CA ASN A 14 4.18 -3.17 -2.33
C ASN A 14 5.42 -2.45 -1.83
N GLN A 15 5.69 -1.27 -2.36
CA GLN A 15 6.85 -0.52 -1.92
C GLN A 15 6.68 -0.05 -0.48
N ALA A 16 5.48 0.40 -0.12
CA ALA A 16 5.20 0.80 1.26
C ALA A 16 5.40 -0.38 2.21
N ARG A 17 4.97 -1.57 1.79
CA ARG A 17 5.13 -2.76 2.61
C ARG A 17 6.60 -3.13 2.76
N LYS A 18 7.35 -3.13 1.68
CA LYS A 18 8.75 -3.52 1.71
C LYS A 18 9.56 -2.59 2.59
N ASP A 19 9.29 -1.31 2.51
CA ASP A 19 10.04 -0.32 3.28
C ASP A 19 9.50 -0.15 4.69
N ARG A 20 8.46 -0.87 5.05
CA ARG A 20 7.82 -0.75 6.36
C ARG A 20 7.51 0.70 6.67
N LEU A 21 6.95 1.37 5.70
CA LEU A 21 6.76 2.81 5.75
C LEU A 21 5.49 3.13 6.52
N PRO A 22 5.58 3.89 7.62
CA PRO A 22 4.36 4.26 8.33
C PRO A 22 3.48 5.12 7.43
N LEU A 23 2.18 4.89 7.50
CA LEU A 23 1.27 5.64 6.65
C LEU A 23 -0.08 5.79 7.33
N THR A 24 -0.92 6.64 6.76
CA THR A 24 -2.28 6.85 7.22
C THR A 24 -3.22 6.45 6.11
N ILE A 25 -4.21 5.63 6.43
CA ILE A 25 -5.25 5.25 5.50
C ILE A 25 -6.50 6.03 5.88
N PHE A 26 -7.03 6.81 4.94
CA PHE A 26 -8.27 7.56 5.15
C PHE A 26 -9.40 6.79 4.48
N LEU A 27 -10.47 6.58 5.21
CA LEU A 27 -11.62 5.85 4.71
C LEU A 27 -12.69 6.81 4.19
N THR A 28 -13.56 6.29 3.35
CA THR A 28 -14.60 7.13 2.75
C THR A 28 -15.60 7.63 3.78
N ASN A 29 -15.70 6.98 4.95
CA ASN A 29 -16.59 7.45 6.00
C ASN A 29 -15.93 8.45 6.94
N GLY A 30 -14.70 8.88 6.64
CA GLY A 30 -14.02 9.88 7.45
C GLY A 30 -13.10 9.34 8.52
N PHE A 31 -13.14 8.05 8.79
CA PHE A 31 -12.23 7.47 9.76
C PHE A 31 -10.84 7.35 9.15
N GLN A 32 -9.84 7.27 10.00
CA GLN A 32 -8.48 7.08 9.52
C GLN A 32 -7.75 6.11 10.42
N PHE A 33 -6.83 5.37 9.85
CA PHE A 33 -5.99 4.43 10.57
C PHE A 33 -4.55 4.69 10.22
N LYS A 34 -3.65 4.58 11.20
CA LYS A 34 -2.23 4.75 10.97
C LYS A 34 -1.53 3.44 11.26
N GLY A 35 -0.49 3.15 10.53
CA GLY A 35 0.28 1.93 10.75
C GLY A 35 1.14 1.61 9.55
N ILE A 36 1.57 0.35 9.48
CA ILE A 36 2.36 -0.11 8.35
C ILE A 36 1.61 -1.23 7.65
N ILE A 37 1.81 -1.32 6.34
CA ILE A 37 1.16 -2.37 5.56
C ILE A 37 1.92 -3.65 5.75
N ARG A 38 1.24 -4.71 6.16
CA ARG A 38 1.86 -6.02 6.31
C ARG A 38 1.57 -6.92 5.13
N GLY A 39 0.52 -6.65 4.40
CA GLY A 39 0.17 -7.43 3.24
C GLY A 39 -1.05 -6.84 2.57
N PHE A 40 -1.34 -7.29 1.36
CA PHE A 40 -2.52 -6.84 0.65
C PHE A 40 -2.80 -7.81 -0.49
N ASP A 41 -4.02 -7.80 -0.97
CA ASP A 41 -4.35 -8.54 -2.17
C ASP A 41 -5.26 -7.66 -3.02
N GLN A 42 -6.04 -8.30 -3.89
CA GLN A 42 -6.87 -7.57 -4.82
C GLN A 42 -7.94 -6.74 -4.13
N PHE A 43 -8.39 -7.18 -2.95
CA PHE A 43 -9.54 -6.57 -2.30
C PHE A 43 -9.25 -5.93 -0.95
N ILE A 44 -8.19 -6.32 -0.27
CA ILE A 44 -7.97 -5.89 1.09
C ILE A 44 -6.53 -5.47 1.32
N VAL A 45 -6.33 -4.73 2.41
CA VAL A 45 -5.00 -4.36 2.89
C VAL A 45 -4.97 -4.74 4.37
N ILE A 46 -3.88 -5.37 4.80
CA ILE A 46 -3.67 -5.67 6.22
C ILE A 46 -2.74 -4.61 6.77
N LEU A 47 -3.22 -3.90 7.77
CA LEU A 47 -2.47 -2.82 8.41
C LEU A 47 -2.13 -3.23 9.83
N GLU A 48 -0.94 -2.93 10.28
CA GLU A 48 -0.53 -3.23 11.62
C GLU A 48 -0.23 -1.95 12.38
N THR A 49 -0.80 -1.81 13.58
CA THR A 49 -0.58 -0.67 14.45
C THR A 49 -0.37 -1.19 15.85
N ASP A 50 0.81 -0.92 16.43
CA ASP A 50 1.09 -1.32 17.83
C ASP A 50 0.81 -2.79 18.08
N GLY A 51 1.20 -3.63 17.14
CA GLY A 51 1.04 -5.07 17.31
C GLY A 51 -0.34 -5.59 16.97
N LYS A 52 -1.27 -4.73 16.63
CA LYS A 52 -2.61 -5.17 16.26
C LYS A 52 -2.77 -5.11 14.76
N GLN A 53 -3.48 -6.06 14.21
CA GLN A 53 -3.71 -6.11 12.78
C GLN A 53 -5.13 -5.70 12.46
N GLN A 54 -5.27 -4.95 11.38
CA GLN A 54 -6.58 -4.54 10.91
C GLN A 54 -6.69 -4.88 9.45
N LEU A 55 -7.80 -5.48 9.06
CA LEU A 55 -8.07 -5.77 7.66
C LEU A 55 -8.97 -4.67 7.13
N VAL A 56 -8.51 -3.98 6.11
CA VAL A 56 -9.23 -2.84 5.56
C VAL A 56 -9.59 -3.16 4.12
N TYR A 57 -10.87 -2.98 3.76
CA TYR A 57 -11.31 -3.25 2.40
C TYR A 57 -10.90 -2.09 1.50
N LYS A 58 -10.31 -2.42 0.37
CA LYS A 58 -9.82 -1.38 -0.54
C LYS A 58 -10.92 -0.44 -0.99
N HIS A 59 -12.14 -0.97 -1.20
CA HIS A 59 -13.20 -0.09 -1.68
C HIS A 59 -13.65 0.93 -0.64
N ALA A 60 -13.25 0.76 0.60
CA ALA A 60 -13.57 1.76 1.64
C ALA A 60 -12.45 2.77 1.79
N ILE A 61 -11.34 2.62 1.08
CA ILE A 61 -10.21 3.52 1.22
C ILE A 61 -10.37 4.68 0.26
N SER A 62 -10.24 5.88 0.79
CA SER A 62 -10.25 7.09 -0.02
C SER A 62 -8.83 7.46 -0.41
N THR A 63 -7.91 7.46 0.52
CA THR A 63 -6.55 7.95 0.30
C THR A 63 -5.60 7.24 1.24
N ILE A 64 -4.36 7.03 0.80
CA ILE A 64 -3.30 6.52 1.65
C ILE A 64 -2.15 7.52 1.57
N VAL A 65 -1.71 7.99 2.74
CA VAL A 65 -0.66 9.01 2.80
C VAL A 65 0.51 8.46 3.60
N PRO A 66 1.61 8.11 2.94
CA PRO A 66 2.81 7.66 3.65
C PRO A 66 3.53 8.84 4.29
N VAL A 67 4.35 8.54 5.31
CA VAL A 67 5.07 9.61 6.01
C VAL A 67 6.11 10.28 5.12
N ARG A 68 6.52 9.62 4.05
CA ARG A 68 7.38 10.26 3.06
C ARG A 68 7.02 9.73 1.69
N PRO A 69 7.35 10.45 0.64
CA PRO A 69 6.94 10.04 -0.70
C PRO A 69 7.53 8.69 -1.10
N ILE A 70 6.78 7.95 -1.89
CA ILE A 70 7.26 6.73 -2.50
C ILE A 70 7.59 7.05 -3.95
N SER A 71 8.80 6.71 -4.37
CA SER A 71 9.18 6.95 -5.76
C SER A 71 8.57 5.85 -6.60
N ILE A 72 7.52 6.18 -7.32
CA ILE A 72 6.83 5.20 -8.15
C ILE A 72 7.76 4.69 -9.25
N LEU A 73 8.56 5.58 -9.81
CA LEU A 73 9.45 5.18 -10.87
C LEU A 73 10.48 4.16 -10.40
N ASP A 74 11.09 4.42 -9.25
CA ASP A 74 12.05 3.47 -8.70
C ASP A 74 11.38 2.17 -8.32
N ALA A 75 10.19 2.23 -7.78
CA ALA A 75 9.46 1.04 -7.41
C ALA A 75 9.13 0.19 -8.62
N MET A 76 8.79 0.82 -9.73
CA MET A 76 8.52 0.09 -10.94
C MET A 76 9.78 -0.58 -11.49
N GLU A 77 10.91 0.11 -11.40
CA GLU A 77 12.17 -0.47 -11.85
C GLU A 77 12.55 -1.66 -11.00
N GLN A 78 12.32 -1.59 -9.72
CA GLN A 78 12.61 -2.72 -8.86
C GLN A 78 11.77 -3.92 -9.21
N ARG A 79 10.50 -3.71 -9.55
CA ARG A 79 9.65 -4.82 -9.95
C ARG A 79 10.18 -5.48 -11.21
N GLU A 80 10.59 -4.69 -12.17
CA GLU A 80 11.12 -5.25 -13.40
C GLU A 80 12.42 -6.00 -13.16
N ASN A 81 13.24 -5.48 -12.28
CA ASN A 81 14.52 -6.13 -12.03
C ASN A 81 14.38 -7.35 -11.16
N ALA A 82 13.28 -7.52 -10.51
CA ALA A 82 13.09 -8.67 -9.66
C ALA A 82 12.93 -9.94 -10.45
N ASP A 83 12.68 -9.83 -11.71
CA ASP A 83 12.58 -11.01 -12.54
C ASP A 83 13.95 -11.43 -13.03
#